data_18721885c2ea2002d1a68b1617834732
#
_entry.id   18721885c2ea2002d1a68b1617834732
#
_cell.length_a   1.000
_cell.length_b   1.000
_cell.length_c   1.000
_cell.angle_alpha   90.00
_cell.angle_beta   90.00
_cell.angle_gamma   90.00
#
_symmetry.space_group_name_H-M   'P 1'
#
loop_
_entity.id
_entity.type
_entity.pdbx_description
1 polymer ?
#
loop_
_entity_poly.entity_id
_entity_poly.type
_entity_poly.pdbx_seq_one_letter_code
_entity_poly.pdbx_strand_id
1 'polypeptide(L)'
;MLKEWPLVAFTVAAQSAVGVFLVAALPLLAAPGPDPAARRAGLIALAAAVGALAAAAALSFVHVRHPWRARRVLANLGTSWLSREILFELAFLALAAAAGLSAWLRPGAGGLLTGLLAAAALAGTLFLTSMAGIYALATAPFRDRAWTPLSFALTALGAGALAAAWLRACGAAGPSAAAGTGPFVLLSFVSVAAEAAGAFLVAPGYGLFLRPTAPSLRPPAERHSTLHVIRMALLAAALALVGAVLAGAEGRTLLAAALGLFIAAATAGRFLFYGLAGPRPESSLRYFA
;
A
#
# COMPACT_ATOMS: atom_id res chain seq x y z
N MET A 1 11.44 -16.68 -6.31
CA MET A 1 11.19 -15.52 -5.42
C MET A 1 11.85 -14.23 -5.92
N LEU A 2 13.16 -14.18 -6.21
CA LEU A 2 13.81 -12.92 -6.65
C LEU A 2 13.37 -12.41 -8.04
N LYS A 3 12.81 -13.24 -8.90
CA LYS A 3 12.31 -12.81 -10.21
C LYS A 3 11.06 -11.92 -10.14
N GLU A 4 10.32 -11.98 -9.03
CA GLU A 4 9.06 -11.26 -8.83
C GLU A 4 9.25 -9.94 -8.04
N TRP A 5 10.50 -9.55 -7.73
CA TRP A 5 10.76 -8.36 -6.93
C TRP A 5 10.16 -7.06 -7.49
N PRO A 6 10.08 -6.83 -8.84
CA PRO A 6 9.49 -5.59 -9.34
C PRO A 6 7.99 -5.52 -9.07
N LEU A 7 7.32 -6.68 -9.13
CA LEU A 7 5.89 -6.78 -8.82
C LEU A 7 5.62 -6.59 -7.32
N VAL A 8 6.50 -7.11 -6.46
CA VAL A 8 6.47 -6.87 -5.01
C VAL A 8 6.66 -5.39 -4.71
N ALA A 9 7.69 -4.77 -5.29
CA ALA A 9 7.97 -3.35 -5.11
C ALA A 9 6.80 -2.48 -5.58
N PHE A 10 6.25 -2.78 -6.76
CA PHE A 10 5.09 -2.08 -7.31
C PHE A 10 3.88 -2.17 -6.37
N THR A 11 3.50 -3.37 -5.95
CA THR A 11 2.30 -3.54 -5.11
C THR A 11 2.41 -2.87 -3.75
N VAL A 12 3.57 -2.94 -3.09
CA VAL A 12 3.79 -2.25 -1.79
C VAL A 12 3.82 -0.75 -1.97
N ALA A 13 4.54 -0.24 -2.97
CA ALA A 13 4.60 1.19 -3.25
C ALA A 13 3.23 1.76 -3.63
N ALA A 14 2.45 1.06 -4.46
CA ALA A 14 1.11 1.46 -4.86
C ALA A 14 0.15 1.57 -3.67
N GLN A 15 0.11 0.56 -2.82
CA GLN A 15 -0.72 0.56 -1.60
C GLN A 15 -0.30 1.68 -0.65
N SER A 16 1.00 1.82 -0.41
CA SER A 16 1.53 2.89 0.45
C SER A 16 1.24 4.27 -0.11
N ALA A 17 1.38 4.48 -1.42
CA ALA A 17 1.12 5.76 -2.07
C ALA A 17 -0.35 6.17 -1.94
N VAL A 18 -1.29 5.25 -2.22
CA VAL A 18 -2.72 5.53 -2.04
C VAL A 18 -3.04 5.81 -0.57
N GLY A 19 -2.47 5.04 0.36
CA GLY A 19 -2.64 5.25 1.79
C GLY A 19 -2.11 6.60 2.27
N VAL A 20 -0.90 6.98 1.87
CA VAL A 20 -0.31 8.30 2.18
C VAL A 20 -1.16 9.43 1.59
N PHE A 21 -1.68 9.26 0.38
CA PHE A 21 -2.61 10.23 -0.20
C PHE A 21 -3.88 10.35 0.66
N LEU A 22 -4.57 9.25 0.94
CA LEU A 22 -5.87 9.26 1.62
C LEU A 22 -5.78 9.73 3.08
N VAL A 23 -4.75 9.32 3.81
CA VAL A 23 -4.67 9.52 5.26
C VAL A 23 -3.77 10.71 5.64
N ALA A 24 -2.73 11.00 4.86
CA ALA A 24 -1.81 12.10 5.17
C ALA A 24 -2.08 13.35 4.32
N ALA A 25 -2.11 13.22 2.99
CA ALA A 25 -2.19 14.38 2.09
C ALA A 25 -3.60 14.97 2.02
N LEU A 26 -4.61 14.15 1.78
CA LEU A 26 -6.01 14.58 1.58
C LEU A 26 -6.53 15.41 2.77
N PRO A 27 -6.44 14.99 4.05
CA PRO A 27 -6.95 15.78 5.17
C PRO A 27 -6.26 17.14 5.33
N LEU A 28 -4.95 17.22 4.99
CA LEU A 28 -4.18 18.46 5.09
C LEU A 28 -4.50 19.45 3.97
N LEU A 29 -4.85 18.94 2.78
CA LEU A 29 -5.16 19.78 1.61
C LEU A 29 -6.64 20.14 1.50
N ALA A 30 -7.53 19.31 2.03
CA ALA A 30 -8.98 19.53 2.01
C ALA A 30 -9.49 20.39 3.16
N ALA A 31 -8.68 20.64 4.20
CA ALA A 31 -9.08 21.44 5.35
C ALA A 31 -9.47 22.87 4.91
N PRO A 32 -10.58 23.46 5.41
CA PRO A 32 -10.95 24.82 5.12
C PRO A 32 -9.90 25.82 5.64
N GLY A 33 -9.33 26.65 4.75
CA GLY A 33 -8.31 27.65 5.11
C GLY A 33 -7.08 27.02 5.78
N PRO A 34 -6.43 26.02 5.16
CA PRO A 34 -5.33 25.32 5.81
C PRO A 34 -4.19 26.30 6.12
N ASP A 35 -3.64 26.17 7.33
CA ASP A 35 -2.37 26.80 7.70
C ASP A 35 -1.32 26.52 6.61
N PRO A 36 -0.48 27.52 6.24
CA PRO A 36 0.58 27.34 5.25
C PRO A 36 1.51 26.14 5.53
N ALA A 37 1.78 25.83 6.80
CA ALA A 37 2.57 24.66 7.18
C ALA A 37 1.81 23.36 6.88
N ALA A 38 0.54 23.25 7.25
CA ALA A 38 -0.31 22.09 6.97
C ALA A 38 -0.41 21.84 5.46
N ARG A 39 -0.62 22.90 4.68
CA ARG A 39 -0.66 22.83 3.21
C ARG A 39 0.67 22.35 2.63
N ARG A 40 1.81 22.86 3.11
CA ARG A 40 3.14 22.41 2.69
C ARG A 40 3.34 20.93 3.00
N ALA A 41 3.00 20.49 4.19
CA ALA A 41 3.07 19.08 4.59
C ALA A 41 2.19 18.19 3.71
N GLY A 42 0.97 18.64 3.39
CA GLY A 42 0.06 17.95 2.47
C GLY A 42 0.63 17.83 1.06
N LEU A 43 1.26 18.88 0.53
CA LEU A 43 1.92 18.86 -0.78
C LEU A 43 3.15 17.93 -0.78
N ILE A 44 3.94 17.91 0.28
CA ILE A 44 5.08 16.97 0.43
C ILE A 44 4.58 15.53 0.45
N ALA A 45 3.54 15.23 1.25
CA ALA A 45 2.95 13.90 1.30
C ALA A 45 2.39 13.47 -0.07
N LEU A 46 1.71 14.38 -0.77
CA LEU A 46 1.17 14.13 -2.10
C LEU A 46 2.28 13.88 -3.12
N ALA A 47 3.31 14.72 -3.14
CA ALA A 47 4.46 14.56 -4.03
C ALA A 47 5.19 13.23 -3.78
N ALA A 48 5.37 12.85 -2.51
CA ALA A 48 5.96 11.57 -2.14
C ALA A 48 5.10 10.38 -2.63
N ALA A 49 3.76 10.45 -2.45
CA ALA A 49 2.84 9.42 -2.91
C ALA A 49 2.86 9.28 -4.44
N VAL A 50 2.72 10.38 -5.18
CA VAL A 50 2.72 10.39 -6.64
C VAL A 50 4.09 9.94 -7.17
N GLY A 51 5.19 10.45 -6.61
CA GLY A 51 6.54 10.09 -7.02
C GLY A 51 6.87 8.62 -6.77
N ALA A 52 6.50 8.07 -5.61
CA ALA A 52 6.69 6.66 -5.29
C ALA A 52 5.90 5.75 -6.23
N LEU A 53 4.63 6.07 -6.51
CA LEU A 53 3.82 5.29 -7.43
C LEU A 53 4.34 5.38 -8.86
N ALA A 54 4.70 6.58 -9.34
CA ALA A 54 5.24 6.76 -10.68
C ALA A 54 6.56 5.99 -10.88
N ALA A 55 7.45 6.00 -9.87
CA ALA A 55 8.69 5.22 -9.90
C ALA A 55 8.40 3.72 -9.92
N ALA A 56 7.46 3.24 -9.10
CA ALA A 56 7.07 1.84 -9.05
C ALA A 56 6.42 1.38 -10.36
N ALA A 57 5.56 2.21 -10.97
CA ALA A 57 4.98 1.97 -12.28
C ALA A 57 6.07 1.86 -13.35
N ALA A 58 7.03 2.80 -13.38
CA ALA A 58 8.15 2.76 -14.32
C ALA A 58 8.97 1.47 -14.18
N LEU A 59 9.26 1.03 -12.93
CA LEU A 59 9.94 -0.24 -12.67
C LEU A 59 9.12 -1.45 -13.16
N SER A 60 7.79 -1.39 -13.01
CA SER A 60 6.89 -2.44 -13.51
C SER A 60 6.96 -2.55 -15.04
N PHE A 61 7.07 -1.43 -15.77
CA PHE A 61 7.20 -1.42 -17.22
C PHE A 61 8.48 -2.07 -17.74
N VAL A 62 9.60 -2.01 -16.97
CA VAL A 62 10.86 -2.68 -17.35
C VAL A 62 10.66 -4.20 -17.48
N HIS A 63 9.65 -4.76 -16.81
CA HIS A 63 9.32 -6.19 -16.85
C HIS A 63 8.43 -6.59 -18.04
N VAL A 64 7.79 -5.62 -18.69
CA VAL A 64 6.86 -5.86 -19.80
C VAL A 64 7.62 -6.03 -21.10
N ARG A 65 7.63 -7.25 -21.65
CA ARG A 65 8.32 -7.57 -22.93
C ARG A 65 7.82 -6.76 -24.14
N HIS A 66 6.57 -6.27 -24.07
CA HIS A 66 5.91 -5.58 -25.20
C HIS A 66 5.09 -4.37 -24.73
N PRO A 67 5.72 -3.25 -24.31
CA PRO A 67 5.01 -2.08 -23.74
C PRO A 67 3.99 -1.45 -24.71
N TRP A 68 4.17 -1.55 -26.02
CA TRP A 68 3.19 -1.05 -27.02
C TRP A 68 1.86 -1.81 -27.05
N ARG A 69 1.80 -3.03 -26.48
CA ARG A 69 0.54 -3.76 -26.29
C ARG A 69 -0.31 -3.21 -25.16
N ALA A 70 0.24 -2.34 -24.29
CA ALA A 70 -0.48 -1.74 -23.19
C ALA A 70 -1.75 -0.98 -23.63
N ARG A 71 -1.75 -0.36 -24.84
CA ARG A 71 -2.95 0.26 -25.40
C ARG A 71 -4.13 -0.69 -25.60
N ARG A 72 -3.87 -2.00 -25.82
CA ARG A 72 -4.91 -3.03 -25.94
C ARG A 72 -5.47 -3.47 -24.59
N VAL A 73 -4.73 -3.24 -23.53
CA VAL A 73 -5.16 -3.59 -22.17
C VAL A 73 -6.41 -2.78 -21.82
N LEU A 74 -6.46 -1.50 -22.19
CA LEU A 74 -7.62 -0.63 -21.92
C LEU A 74 -8.87 -1.03 -22.73
N ALA A 75 -8.76 -1.84 -23.77
CA ALA A 75 -9.92 -2.31 -24.53
C ALA A 75 -10.79 -3.34 -23.77
N ASN A 76 -10.26 -3.96 -22.72
CA ASN A 76 -10.92 -5.05 -21.98
C ASN A 76 -11.42 -4.65 -20.59
N LEU A 77 -11.81 -3.39 -20.39
CA LEU A 77 -12.23 -2.87 -19.07
C LEU A 77 -13.43 -3.63 -18.47
N GLY A 78 -14.29 -4.17 -19.29
CA GLY A 78 -15.48 -4.93 -18.84
C GLY A 78 -15.14 -6.26 -18.18
N THR A 79 -14.06 -6.92 -18.59
CA THR A 79 -13.75 -8.31 -18.20
C THR A 79 -12.44 -8.50 -17.46
N SER A 80 -11.49 -7.54 -17.59
CA SER A 80 -10.13 -7.67 -17.06
C SER A 80 -9.88 -6.75 -15.85
N TRP A 81 -9.56 -7.35 -14.69
CA TRP A 81 -9.13 -6.60 -13.52
C TRP A 81 -7.81 -5.84 -13.75
N LEU A 82 -6.89 -6.40 -14.52
CA LEU A 82 -5.64 -5.73 -14.89
C LEU A 82 -5.90 -4.46 -15.72
N SER A 83 -6.88 -4.50 -16.63
CA SER A 83 -7.26 -3.32 -17.40
C SER A 83 -7.80 -2.21 -16.52
N ARG A 84 -8.62 -2.57 -15.52
CA ARG A 84 -9.16 -1.64 -14.53
C ARG A 84 -8.08 -1.09 -13.62
N GLU A 85 -7.13 -1.93 -13.17
CA GLU A 85 -5.99 -1.52 -12.36
C GLU A 85 -5.20 -0.43 -13.08
N ILE A 86 -4.78 -0.65 -14.33
CA ILE A 86 -4.00 0.33 -15.11
C ILE A 86 -4.79 1.62 -15.34
N LEU A 87 -6.09 1.53 -15.65
CA LEU A 87 -6.94 2.70 -15.82
C LEU A 87 -6.98 3.56 -14.56
N PHE A 88 -7.27 2.92 -13.40
CA PHE A 88 -7.42 3.64 -12.15
C PHE A 88 -6.09 4.12 -11.58
N GLU A 89 -4.97 3.42 -11.84
CA GLU A 89 -3.63 3.89 -11.56
C GLU A 89 -3.31 5.20 -12.29
N LEU A 90 -3.52 5.22 -13.61
CA LEU A 90 -3.29 6.40 -14.43
C LEU A 90 -4.22 7.56 -14.03
N ALA A 91 -5.50 7.26 -13.76
CA ALA A 91 -6.45 8.26 -13.28
C ALA A 91 -6.04 8.83 -11.92
N PHE A 92 -5.63 7.99 -10.97
CA PHE A 92 -5.14 8.43 -9.67
C PHE A 92 -3.91 9.32 -9.80
N LEU A 93 -2.90 8.90 -10.58
CA LEU A 93 -1.68 9.69 -10.80
C LEU A 93 -2.00 11.06 -11.42
N ALA A 94 -2.83 11.09 -12.45
CA ALA A 94 -3.19 12.34 -13.15
C ALA A 94 -3.99 13.28 -12.23
N LEU A 95 -5.01 12.78 -11.53
CA LEU A 95 -5.86 13.56 -10.65
C LEU A 95 -5.10 14.06 -9.41
N ALA A 96 -4.26 13.21 -8.80
CA ALA A 96 -3.44 13.57 -7.67
C ALA A 96 -2.38 14.62 -8.05
N ALA A 97 -1.74 14.48 -9.21
CA ALA A 97 -0.81 15.48 -9.73
C ALA A 97 -1.52 16.82 -10.04
N ALA A 98 -2.71 16.78 -10.66
CA ALA A 98 -3.52 17.97 -10.91
C ALA A 98 -3.97 18.65 -9.62
N ALA A 99 -4.34 17.88 -8.57
CA ALA A 99 -4.66 18.41 -7.26
C ALA A 99 -3.45 19.11 -6.62
N GLY A 100 -2.26 18.49 -6.68
CA GLY A 100 -1.02 19.09 -6.21
C GLY A 100 -0.67 20.39 -6.92
N LEU A 101 -0.78 20.41 -8.25
CA LEU A 101 -0.55 21.61 -9.06
C LEU A 101 -1.58 22.70 -8.76
N SER A 102 -2.86 22.34 -8.62
CA SER A 102 -3.91 23.29 -8.23
C SER A 102 -3.63 23.88 -6.85
N ALA A 103 -3.29 23.05 -5.86
CA ALA A 103 -2.94 23.50 -4.52
C ALA A 103 -1.68 24.37 -4.49
N TRP A 104 -0.73 24.13 -5.37
CA TRP A 104 0.49 24.94 -5.51
C TRP A 104 0.22 26.30 -6.14
N LEU A 105 -0.46 26.33 -7.31
CA LEU A 105 -0.62 27.55 -8.11
C LEU A 105 -1.76 28.44 -7.62
N ARG A 106 -2.82 27.88 -7.03
CA ARG A 106 -4.05 28.59 -6.65
C ARG A 106 -4.47 28.24 -5.22
N PRO A 107 -3.82 28.83 -4.21
CA PRO A 107 -4.12 28.51 -2.80
C PRO A 107 -5.59 28.72 -2.37
N GLY A 108 -6.35 29.53 -3.11
CA GLY A 108 -7.75 29.85 -2.83
C GLY A 108 -8.79 29.13 -3.71
N ALA A 109 -8.38 28.22 -4.60
CA ALA A 109 -9.29 27.53 -5.53
C ALA A 109 -10.03 26.36 -4.86
N GLY A 110 -10.78 26.61 -3.77
CA GLY A 110 -11.39 25.61 -2.90
C GLY A 110 -12.21 24.55 -3.66
N GLY A 111 -13.14 24.94 -4.53
CA GLY A 111 -14.03 24.00 -5.23
C GLY A 111 -13.30 23.06 -6.20
N LEU A 112 -12.39 23.60 -7.02
CA LEU A 112 -11.61 22.81 -7.97
C LEU A 112 -10.69 21.83 -7.24
N LEU A 113 -9.95 22.30 -6.23
CA LEU A 113 -9.05 21.45 -5.45
C LEU A 113 -9.82 20.34 -4.77
N THR A 114 -10.94 20.65 -4.11
CA THR A 114 -11.79 19.65 -3.46
C THR A 114 -12.31 18.60 -4.44
N GLY A 115 -12.76 19.02 -5.62
CA GLY A 115 -13.20 18.10 -6.69
C GLY A 115 -12.08 17.18 -7.17
N LEU A 116 -10.87 17.72 -7.41
CA LEU A 116 -9.71 16.93 -7.82
C LEU A 116 -9.28 15.93 -6.72
N LEU A 117 -9.26 16.35 -5.46
CA LEU A 117 -8.93 15.49 -4.32
C LEU A 117 -9.96 14.37 -4.17
N ALA A 118 -11.25 14.66 -4.28
CA ALA A 118 -12.32 13.67 -4.20
C ALA A 118 -12.23 12.66 -5.35
N ALA A 119 -12.02 13.13 -6.57
CA ALA A 119 -11.85 12.28 -7.74
C ALA A 119 -10.57 11.39 -7.63
N ALA A 120 -9.47 11.94 -7.12
CA ALA A 120 -8.26 11.17 -6.86
C ALA A 120 -8.48 10.11 -5.77
N ALA A 121 -9.22 10.44 -4.69
CA ALA A 121 -9.56 9.49 -3.63
C ALA A 121 -10.38 8.31 -4.17
N LEU A 122 -11.38 8.60 -5.01
CA LEU A 122 -12.17 7.56 -5.68
C LEU A 122 -11.29 6.70 -6.60
N ALA A 123 -10.48 7.33 -7.45
CA ALA A 123 -9.59 6.60 -8.37
C ALA A 123 -8.58 5.73 -7.61
N GLY A 124 -7.97 6.23 -6.53
CA GLY A 124 -7.03 5.47 -5.69
C GLY A 124 -7.71 4.27 -5.00
N THR A 125 -8.94 4.44 -4.51
CA THR A 125 -9.71 3.34 -3.91
C THR A 125 -10.07 2.28 -4.94
N LEU A 126 -10.50 2.69 -6.15
CA LEU A 126 -10.80 1.77 -7.26
C LEU A 126 -9.53 1.07 -7.77
N PHE A 127 -8.38 1.75 -7.75
CA PHE A 127 -7.09 1.16 -8.07
C PHE A 127 -6.74 0.02 -7.10
N LEU A 128 -6.80 0.25 -5.77
CA LEU A 128 -6.56 -0.79 -4.76
C LEU A 128 -7.54 -1.95 -4.88
N THR A 129 -8.83 -1.65 -5.15
CA THR A 129 -9.86 -2.67 -5.34
C THR A 129 -9.57 -3.52 -6.57
N SER A 130 -9.17 -2.90 -7.68
CA SER A 130 -8.81 -3.60 -8.91
C SER A 130 -7.57 -4.47 -8.73
N MET A 131 -6.54 -3.95 -8.06
CA MET A 131 -5.35 -4.69 -7.66
C MET A 131 -5.72 -5.92 -6.83
N ALA A 132 -6.56 -5.77 -5.82
CA ALA A 132 -7.05 -6.90 -5.01
C ALA A 132 -7.83 -7.91 -5.87
N GLY A 133 -8.63 -7.45 -6.82
CA GLY A 133 -9.39 -8.29 -7.76
C GLY A 133 -8.52 -9.19 -8.63
N ILE A 134 -7.35 -8.72 -9.07
CA ILE A 134 -6.38 -9.53 -9.84
C ILE A 134 -5.91 -10.73 -9.01
N TYR A 135 -5.70 -10.52 -7.72
CA TYR A 135 -5.07 -11.52 -6.85
C TYR A 135 -6.07 -12.38 -6.08
N ALA A 136 -7.34 -11.98 -5.96
CA ALA A 136 -8.40 -12.74 -5.30
C ALA A 136 -9.02 -13.83 -6.20
N LEU A 137 -8.26 -14.41 -7.13
CA LEU A 137 -8.75 -15.42 -8.08
C LEU A 137 -9.01 -16.76 -7.39
N ALA A 138 -10.16 -17.36 -7.70
CA ALA A 138 -10.63 -18.65 -7.16
C ALA A 138 -9.71 -19.85 -7.47
N THR A 139 -8.85 -19.73 -8.46
CA THR A 139 -7.97 -20.80 -8.95
C THR A 139 -6.69 -20.97 -8.16
N ALA A 140 -6.40 -20.08 -7.21
CA ALA A 140 -5.22 -20.17 -6.37
C ALA A 140 -5.63 -20.55 -4.93
N PRO A 141 -5.48 -21.81 -4.51
CA PRO A 141 -5.94 -22.30 -3.21
C PRO A 141 -5.33 -21.57 -2.00
N PHE A 142 -4.22 -20.85 -2.20
CA PHE A 142 -3.50 -20.11 -1.17
C PHE A 142 -3.83 -18.60 -1.15
N ARG A 143 -4.79 -18.13 -1.98
CA ARG A 143 -5.22 -16.74 -2.02
C ARG A 143 -6.61 -16.65 -1.42
N ASP A 144 -6.65 -16.50 -0.10
CA ASP A 144 -7.90 -16.24 0.60
C ASP A 144 -8.56 -14.97 0.02
N ARG A 145 -9.78 -15.16 -0.49
CA ARG A 145 -10.56 -14.09 -1.13
C ARG A 145 -10.86 -12.93 -0.18
N ALA A 146 -10.99 -13.22 1.10
CA ALA A 146 -11.26 -12.21 2.11
C ALA A 146 -9.98 -11.53 2.60
N TRP A 147 -8.92 -12.31 2.85
CA TRP A 147 -7.68 -11.80 3.41
C TRP A 147 -6.88 -10.93 2.43
N THR A 148 -6.83 -11.27 1.16
CA THR A 148 -6.04 -10.52 0.17
C THR A 148 -6.48 -9.04 0.07
N PRO A 149 -7.77 -8.71 -0.17
CA PRO A 149 -8.20 -7.32 -0.21
C PRO A 149 -8.05 -6.61 1.15
N LEU A 150 -8.28 -7.33 2.25
CA LEU A 150 -8.11 -6.77 3.59
C LEU A 150 -6.65 -6.41 3.86
N SER A 151 -5.70 -7.30 3.59
CA SER A 151 -4.27 -7.02 3.75
C SER A 151 -3.79 -5.86 2.86
N PHE A 152 -4.35 -5.71 1.65
CA PHE A 152 -4.04 -4.56 0.79
C PHE A 152 -4.53 -3.25 1.40
N ALA A 153 -5.77 -3.25 1.90
CA ALA A 153 -6.33 -2.10 2.60
C ALA A 153 -5.56 -1.76 3.89
N LEU A 154 -5.21 -2.77 4.70
CA LEU A 154 -4.43 -2.58 5.92
C LEU A 154 -3.02 -2.05 5.64
N THR A 155 -2.37 -2.51 4.56
CA THR A 155 -1.08 -1.96 4.13
C THR A 155 -1.21 -0.48 3.77
N ALA A 156 -2.24 -0.11 3.01
CA ALA A 156 -2.49 1.28 2.64
C ALA A 156 -2.79 2.14 3.88
N LEU A 157 -3.74 1.73 4.71
CA LEU A 157 -4.14 2.47 5.92
C LEU A 157 -2.98 2.60 6.91
N GLY A 158 -2.24 1.53 7.16
CA GLY A 158 -1.10 1.53 8.08
C GLY A 158 0.02 2.45 7.61
N ALA A 159 0.43 2.35 6.33
CA ALA A 159 1.45 3.24 5.77
C ALA A 159 1.01 4.71 5.78
N GLY A 160 -0.25 4.97 5.40
CA GLY A 160 -0.82 6.32 5.42
C GLY A 160 -0.92 6.91 6.81
N ALA A 161 -1.39 6.13 7.79
CA ALA A 161 -1.53 6.57 9.17
C ALA A 161 -0.17 6.83 9.84
N LEU A 162 0.83 5.95 9.62
CA LEU A 162 2.19 6.14 10.11
C LEU A 162 2.83 7.40 9.50
N ALA A 163 2.66 7.63 8.21
CA ALA A 163 3.16 8.83 7.53
C ALA A 163 2.47 10.10 8.08
N ALA A 164 1.15 10.06 8.29
CA ALA A 164 0.38 11.18 8.85
C ALA A 164 0.79 11.49 10.29
N ALA A 165 0.95 10.47 11.13
CA ALA A 165 1.43 10.61 12.50
C ALA A 165 2.85 11.18 12.54
N TRP A 166 3.74 10.66 11.70
CA TRP A 166 5.13 11.12 11.61
C TRP A 166 5.24 12.58 11.18
N LEU A 167 4.52 13.00 10.12
CA LEU A 167 4.51 14.39 9.66
C LEU A 167 4.06 15.35 10.76
N ARG A 168 3.05 14.96 11.55
CA ARG A 168 2.58 15.75 12.67
C ARG A 168 3.57 15.78 13.83
N ALA A 169 4.19 14.66 14.17
CA ALA A 169 5.22 14.57 15.20
C ALA A 169 6.48 15.39 14.84
N CYS A 170 6.74 15.59 13.54
CA CYS A 170 7.78 16.49 13.04
C CYS A 170 7.41 17.98 13.13
N GLY A 171 6.16 18.32 13.52
CA GLY A 171 5.68 19.70 13.46
C GLY A 171 5.48 20.23 12.03
N ALA A 172 5.64 19.38 11.01
CA ALA A 172 5.54 19.79 9.62
C ALA A 172 4.14 20.31 9.24
N ALA A 173 3.12 19.87 9.95
CA ALA A 173 1.72 20.24 9.70
C ALA A 173 1.26 21.47 10.51
N GLY A 174 2.16 22.16 11.24
CA GLY A 174 1.86 23.31 12.08
C GLY A 174 1.31 22.97 13.45
N PRO A 175 1.23 23.96 14.36
CA PRO A 175 0.87 23.73 15.78
C PRO A 175 -0.55 23.18 15.97
N SER A 176 -1.50 23.63 15.18
CA SER A 176 -2.90 23.17 15.22
C SER A 176 -3.04 21.70 14.82
N ALA A 177 -2.23 21.24 13.87
CA ALA A 177 -2.26 19.84 13.43
C ALA A 177 -1.42 18.92 14.32
N ALA A 178 -0.43 19.46 15.05
CA ALA A 178 0.34 18.68 16.03
C ALA A 178 -0.56 18.16 17.17
N ALA A 179 -1.54 18.94 17.62
CA ALA A 179 -2.52 18.53 18.63
C ALA A 179 -3.40 17.35 18.18
N GLY A 180 -3.49 17.07 16.87
CA GLY A 180 -4.29 15.99 16.29
C GLY A 180 -3.53 14.72 15.96
N THR A 181 -2.36 14.47 16.55
CA THR A 181 -1.52 13.29 16.23
C THR A 181 -2.14 11.97 16.73
N GLY A 182 -2.80 11.99 17.88
CA GLY A 182 -3.32 10.79 18.55
C GLY A 182 -4.18 9.87 17.68
N PRO A 183 -5.19 10.36 16.96
CA PRO A 183 -6.02 9.52 16.08
C PRO A 183 -5.22 8.77 15.02
N PHE A 184 -4.16 9.38 14.46
CA PHE A 184 -3.33 8.74 13.44
C PHE A 184 -2.40 7.68 14.05
N VAL A 185 -1.88 7.91 15.26
CA VAL A 185 -1.12 6.91 16.02
C VAL A 185 -2.01 5.72 16.35
N LEU A 186 -3.25 5.97 16.80
CA LEU A 186 -4.22 4.90 17.07
C LEU A 186 -4.59 4.13 15.81
N LEU A 187 -4.87 4.82 14.70
CA LEU A 187 -5.14 4.17 13.40
C LEU A 187 -3.95 3.33 12.93
N SER A 188 -2.73 3.82 13.13
CA SER A 188 -1.50 3.06 12.84
C SER A 188 -1.43 1.80 13.67
N PHE A 189 -1.67 1.92 14.98
CA PHE A 189 -1.63 0.78 15.90
C PHE A 189 -2.64 -0.29 15.49
N VAL A 190 -3.90 0.11 15.25
CA VAL A 190 -4.97 -0.80 14.84
C VAL A 190 -4.65 -1.47 13.50
N SER A 191 -4.16 -0.72 12.53
CA SER A 191 -3.83 -1.26 11.20
C SER A 191 -2.68 -2.27 11.24
N VAL A 192 -1.60 -1.95 12.00
CA VAL A 192 -0.44 -2.85 12.17
C VAL A 192 -0.85 -4.09 12.96
N ALA A 193 -1.64 -3.94 14.02
CA ALA A 193 -2.15 -5.05 14.83
C ALA A 193 -3.06 -5.97 14.02
N ALA A 194 -3.97 -5.41 13.22
CA ALA A 194 -4.86 -6.17 12.36
C ALA A 194 -4.09 -6.94 11.27
N GLU A 195 -3.06 -6.32 10.67
CA GLU A 195 -2.19 -7.00 9.69
C GLU A 195 -1.40 -8.13 10.36
N ALA A 196 -0.89 -7.93 11.58
CA ALA A 196 -0.18 -8.96 12.33
C ALA A 196 -1.11 -10.13 12.71
N ALA A 197 -2.29 -9.83 13.25
CA ALA A 197 -3.28 -10.83 13.62
C ALA A 197 -3.74 -11.65 12.41
N GLY A 198 -4.06 -10.97 11.30
CA GLY A 198 -4.46 -11.65 10.07
C GLY A 198 -3.34 -12.50 9.48
N ALA A 199 -2.11 -12.00 9.45
CA ALA A 199 -0.95 -12.76 9.00
C ALA A 199 -0.74 -14.03 9.86
N PHE A 200 -0.95 -13.92 11.17
CA PHE A 200 -0.89 -15.06 12.09
C PHE A 200 -2.01 -16.08 11.84
N LEU A 201 -3.25 -15.60 11.68
CA LEU A 201 -4.43 -16.46 11.50
C LEU A 201 -4.40 -17.26 10.18
N VAL A 202 -3.86 -16.67 9.10
CA VAL A 202 -3.78 -17.36 7.81
C VAL A 202 -2.55 -18.26 7.66
N ALA A 203 -1.54 -18.10 8.52
CA ALA A 203 -0.28 -18.85 8.46
C ALA A 203 -0.44 -20.38 8.50
N PRO A 204 -1.33 -20.98 9.33
CA PRO A 204 -1.56 -22.42 9.31
C PRO A 204 -2.08 -22.94 7.98
N GLY A 205 -2.96 -22.19 7.32
CA GLY A 205 -3.50 -22.53 5.99
C GLY A 205 -2.43 -22.56 4.90
N TYR A 206 -1.31 -21.86 5.11
CA TYR A 206 -0.14 -21.88 4.22
C TYR A 206 0.93 -22.90 4.61
N GLY A 207 0.72 -23.67 5.68
CA GLY A 207 1.71 -24.61 6.21
C GLY A 207 2.95 -23.96 6.79
N LEU A 208 2.88 -22.66 7.17
CA LEU A 208 4.02 -21.87 7.61
C LEU A 208 4.51 -22.25 9.03
N PHE A 209 3.63 -22.82 9.85
CA PHE A 209 3.96 -23.29 11.21
C PHE A 209 3.95 -24.82 11.37
N LEU A 210 3.34 -25.53 10.42
CA LEU A 210 3.21 -26.99 10.45
C LEU A 210 4.06 -27.58 9.34
N ARG A 211 4.76 -28.71 9.63
CA ARG A 211 5.44 -29.45 8.57
C ARG A 211 4.40 -29.93 7.57
N PRO A 212 4.55 -29.61 6.27
CA PRO A 212 3.61 -30.05 5.27
C PRO A 212 3.53 -31.59 5.30
N THR A 213 2.32 -32.12 5.32
CA THR A 213 2.09 -33.57 5.26
C THR A 213 2.52 -34.16 3.92
N ALA A 214 2.51 -33.36 2.86
CA ALA A 214 2.96 -33.77 1.53
C ALA A 214 4.46 -33.50 1.34
N PRO A 215 5.29 -34.54 1.04
CA PRO A 215 6.72 -34.37 0.82
C PRO A 215 7.09 -33.37 -0.29
N SER A 216 6.25 -33.22 -1.31
CA SER A 216 6.43 -32.30 -2.43
C SER A 216 6.36 -30.81 -2.05
N LEU A 217 5.78 -30.47 -0.90
CA LEU A 217 5.63 -29.09 -0.41
C LEU A 217 6.71 -28.68 0.60
N ARG A 218 7.54 -29.62 1.07
CA ARG A 218 8.53 -29.36 2.14
C ARG A 218 9.57 -28.30 1.83
N PRO A 219 10.30 -28.32 0.70
CA PRO A 219 11.35 -27.34 0.44
C PRO A 219 10.85 -25.89 0.28
N PRO A 220 9.72 -25.64 -0.42
CA PRO A 220 9.12 -24.32 -0.46
C PRO A 220 8.64 -23.82 0.91
N ALA A 221 8.01 -24.70 1.71
CA ALA A 221 7.46 -24.33 3.01
C ALA A 221 8.53 -23.91 4.02
N GLU A 222 9.71 -24.56 4.05
CA GLU A 222 10.79 -24.20 4.97
C GLU A 222 11.35 -22.81 4.68
N ARG A 223 11.54 -22.45 3.41
CA ARG A 223 11.99 -21.09 3.02
C ARG A 223 10.94 -20.03 3.35
N HIS A 224 9.67 -20.37 3.18
CA HIS A 224 8.57 -19.44 3.43
C HIS A 224 8.32 -19.24 4.93
N SER A 225 8.54 -20.26 5.77
CA SER A 225 8.38 -20.12 7.22
C SER A 225 9.40 -19.13 7.82
N THR A 226 10.67 -19.15 7.39
CA THR A 226 11.67 -18.18 7.83
C THR A 226 11.26 -16.76 7.48
N LEU A 227 10.81 -16.51 6.23
CA LEU A 227 10.35 -15.20 5.80
C LEU A 227 9.10 -14.75 6.55
N HIS A 228 8.20 -15.69 6.89
CA HIS A 228 7.03 -15.40 7.72
C HIS A 228 7.43 -14.99 9.14
N VAL A 229 8.37 -15.68 9.76
CA VAL A 229 8.91 -15.32 11.09
C VAL A 229 9.53 -13.91 11.05
N ILE A 230 10.32 -13.61 10.03
CA ILE A 230 10.87 -12.26 9.83
C ILE A 230 9.75 -11.22 9.71
N ARG A 231 8.71 -11.49 8.90
CA ARG A 231 7.54 -10.62 8.78
C ARG A 231 6.87 -10.36 10.12
N MET A 232 6.64 -11.41 10.90
CA MET A 232 6.00 -11.30 12.23
C MET A 232 6.85 -10.50 13.21
N ALA A 233 8.16 -10.70 13.21
CA ALA A 233 9.10 -9.93 14.04
C ALA A 233 9.10 -8.44 13.66
N LEU A 234 9.07 -8.11 12.37
CA LEU A 234 8.98 -6.73 11.88
C LEU A 234 7.65 -6.07 12.28
N LEU A 235 6.52 -6.78 12.17
CA LEU A 235 5.21 -6.28 12.59
C LEU A 235 5.16 -6.07 14.11
N ALA A 236 5.69 -7.01 14.89
CA ALA A 236 5.76 -6.90 16.35
C ALA A 236 6.63 -5.70 16.77
N ALA A 237 7.78 -5.51 16.14
CA ALA A 237 8.66 -4.35 16.39
C ALA A 237 7.96 -3.03 16.02
N ALA A 238 7.32 -2.95 14.86
CA ALA A 238 6.55 -1.78 14.46
C ALA A 238 5.43 -1.47 15.47
N LEU A 239 4.69 -2.49 15.91
CA LEU A 239 3.62 -2.37 16.88
C LEU A 239 4.13 -1.88 18.24
N ALA A 240 5.28 -2.40 18.71
CA ALA A 240 5.91 -1.97 19.96
C ALA A 240 6.31 -0.48 19.91
N LEU A 241 6.88 -0.02 18.79
CA LEU A 241 7.26 1.39 18.61
C LEU A 241 6.04 2.30 18.59
N VAL A 242 4.97 1.93 17.90
CA VAL A 242 3.71 2.71 17.90
C VAL A 242 3.06 2.69 19.29
N GLY A 243 3.09 1.54 19.97
CA GLY A 243 2.61 1.41 21.36
C GLY A 243 3.39 2.30 22.33
N ALA A 244 4.71 2.42 22.19
CA ALA A 244 5.52 3.34 23.00
C ALA A 244 5.11 4.80 22.78
N VAL A 245 4.80 5.20 21.54
CA VAL A 245 4.30 6.55 21.25
C VAL A 245 2.91 6.78 21.87
N LEU A 246 2.03 5.78 21.84
CA LEU A 246 0.72 5.84 22.55
C LEU A 246 0.89 5.97 24.06
N ALA A 247 1.95 5.37 24.63
CA ALA A 247 2.29 5.47 26.04
C ALA A 247 3.01 6.79 26.40
N GLY A 248 3.20 7.72 25.47
CA GLY A 248 3.76 9.05 25.70
C GLY A 248 5.24 9.21 25.35
N ALA A 249 5.88 8.25 24.69
CA ALA A 249 7.25 8.42 24.20
C ALA A 249 7.32 9.42 23.03
N GLU A 250 8.49 10.07 22.83
CA GLU A 250 8.71 10.97 21.70
C GLU A 250 8.50 10.27 20.37
N GLY A 251 7.55 10.79 19.56
CA GLY A 251 7.03 10.10 18.37
C GLY A 251 7.90 10.19 17.12
N ARG A 252 8.75 11.23 16.97
CA ARG A 252 9.38 11.54 15.68
C ARG A 252 10.22 10.39 15.10
N THR A 253 11.18 9.90 15.86
CA THR A 253 12.08 8.82 15.43
C THR A 253 11.40 7.47 15.47
N LEU A 254 10.56 7.23 16.49
CA LEU A 254 9.85 5.96 16.65
C LEU A 254 8.84 5.72 15.53
N LEU A 255 8.09 6.75 15.10
CA LEU A 255 7.13 6.64 14.00
C LEU A 255 7.82 6.47 12.65
N ALA A 256 8.97 7.13 12.42
CA ALA A 256 9.77 6.91 11.21
C ALA A 256 10.29 5.47 11.14
N ALA A 257 10.83 4.96 12.26
CA ALA A 257 11.29 3.58 12.35
C ALA A 257 10.13 2.58 12.18
N ALA A 258 8.98 2.83 12.82
CA ALA A 258 7.78 2.00 12.67
C ALA A 258 7.29 1.95 11.22
N LEU A 259 7.30 3.08 10.51
CA LEU A 259 6.95 3.13 9.09
C LEU A 259 7.92 2.26 8.25
N GLY A 260 9.22 2.38 8.45
CA GLY A 260 10.23 1.56 7.77
C GLY A 260 10.03 0.07 8.03
N LEU A 261 9.83 -0.33 9.30
CA LEU A 261 9.57 -1.71 9.69
C LEU A 261 8.28 -2.25 9.09
N PHE A 262 7.21 -1.45 9.09
CA PHE A 262 5.92 -1.82 8.51
C PHE A 262 6.03 -2.04 6.99
N ILE A 263 6.70 -1.15 6.25
CA ILE A 263 6.96 -1.33 4.81
C ILE A 263 7.80 -2.58 4.54
N ALA A 264 8.83 -2.84 5.36
CA ALA A 264 9.63 -4.06 5.25
C ALA A 264 8.79 -5.32 5.51
N ALA A 265 7.90 -5.29 6.51
CA ALA A 265 6.97 -6.38 6.81
C ALA A 265 5.96 -6.61 5.67
N ALA A 266 5.40 -5.53 5.10
CA ALA A 266 4.53 -5.60 3.93
C ALA A 266 5.26 -6.21 2.72
N THR A 267 6.51 -5.81 2.48
CA THR A 267 7.38 -6.37 1.44
C THR A 267 7.61 -7.86 1.63
N ALA A 268 7.96 -8.29 2.85
CA ALA A 268 8.10 -9.70 3.19
C ALA A 268 6.77 -10.48 2.95
N GLY A 269 5.65 -9.87 3.32
CA GLY A 269 4.31 -10.42 3.07
C GLY A 269 4.01 -10.60 1.58
N ARG A 270 4.41 -9.67 0.73
CA ARG A 270 4.23 -9.80 -0.73
C ARG A 270 5.15 -10.85 -1.35
N PHE A 271 6.38 -10.98 -0.87
CA PHE A 271 7.25 -12.09 -1.28
C PHE A 271 6.66 -13.45 -0.91
N LEU A 272 6.07 -13.58 0.28
CA LEU A 272 5.33 -14.80 0.67
C LEU A 272 4.15 -15.04 -0.27
N PHE A 273 3.35 -14.03 -0.52
CA PHE A 273 2.17 -14.09 -1.36
C PHE A 273 2.49 -14.58 -2.78
N TYR A 274 3.54 -14.04 -3.41
CA TYR A 274 3.97 -14.47 -4.74
C TYR A 274 4.72 -15.80 -4.72
N GLY A 275 5.52 -16.06 -3.70
CA GLY A 275 6.30 -17.28 -3.55
C GLY A 275 5.45 -18.53 -3.34
N LEU A 276 4.35 -18.41 -2.58
CA LEU A 276 3.41 -19.50 -2.32
C LEU A 276 2.45 -19.77 -3.49
N ALA A 277 2.37 -18.86 -4.46
CA ALA A 277 1.51 -19.02 -5.63
C ALA A 277 2.04 -20.05 -6.64
N GLY A 278 2.84 -21.02 -6.31
CA GLY A 278 3.30 -22.16 -7.11
C GLY A 278 3.63 -21.89 -8.60
N PRO A 279 4.29 -22.76 -9.32
CA PRO A 279 4.45 -22.63 -10.76
C PRO A 279 3.07 -22.65 -11.42
N ARG A 280 2.76 -21.62 -12.19
CA ARG A 280 1.56 -21.60 -13.04
C ARG A 280 1.64 -22.78 -13.97
N PRO A 281 0.59 -23.64 -14.07
CA PRO A 281 0.55 -24.64 -15.12
C PRO A 281 0.78 -23.94 -16.48
N GLU A 282 1.63 -24.47 -17.32
CA GLU A 282 1.96 -23.88 -18.62
C GLU A 282 0.73 -23.63 -19.51
N SER A 283 -0.37 -24.34 -19.23
CA SER A 283 -1.68 -24.11 -19.86
C SER A 283 -2.26 -22.71 -19.61
N SER A 284 -1.87 -22.01 -18.52
CA SER A 284 -2.37 -20.65 -18.25
C SER A 284 -1.68 -19.57 -19.08
N LEU A 285 -0.52 -19.87 -19.68
CA LEU A 285 0.22 -18.94 -20.55
C LEU A 285 -0.40 -18.82 -21.96
N ARG A 286 -1.26 -19.74 -22.36
CA ARG A 286 -1.92 -19.71 -23.69
C ARG A 286 -3.04 -18.67 -23.82
N TYR A 287 -3.53 -18.11 -22.70
CA TYR A 287 -4.58 -17.08 -22.73
C TYR A 287 -4.05 -15.65 -22.92
N PHE A 288 -2.72 -15.47 -22.97
CA PHE A 288 -2.06 -14.16 -23.12
C PHE A 288 -1.18 -14.09 -24.39
N ALA A 289 -1.28 -15.08 -25.29
CA ALA A 289 -0.58 -15.10 -26.57
C ALA A 289 -1.37 -14.39 -27.68
#